data_d3eabb671756d8724f2c813fc7720129
#
_entry.id   d3eabb671756d8724f2c813fc7720129
#
_cell.length_a   1.000
_cell.length_b   1.000
_cell.length_c   1.000
_cell.angle_alpha   90.00
_cell.angle_beta   90.00
_cell.angle_gamma   90.00
#
_symmetry.space_group_name_H-M   'P 1'
#
loop_
_entity.id
_entity.type
_entity.pdbx_description
1 polymer ?
#
loop_
_entity_poly.entity_id
_entity_poly.type
_entity_poly.pdbx_seq_one_letter_code
_entity_poly.pdbx_strand_id
1 'polypeptide(L)'
;MSSKHYNIDYLEETGRFLKTLKEYSYNPFTNISEGTVIDLGCGTGMDVSNLGKLLGDKVTIVGIDHDETMLNKGRSSYSDQANVQFLQSEASTIPFETETIAGLRAERLIQHLKEPENTMLEMRRVLKRGHPLAIIETDWASLTFYNEYLPIEKKIISFLTDKKINNGIAAKKLTAYMDSAGFKDIKIEIFPFIIRTLKEANEYLWIERMIDEAETEGFINQQEKEIFINAMHEADTKNYFVCSINVVIVSSIK
;
A
#
# COMPACT_ATOMS: atom_id res chain seq x y z
N MET A 1 -11.78 -6.75 -18.28
CA MET A 1 -10.79 -5.96 -17.51
C MET A 1 -11.58 -5.01 -16.62
N SER A 2 -11.67 -5.28 -15.34
CA SER A 2 -12.35 -4.37 -14.40
C SER A 2 -11.35 -3.25 -14.07
N SER A 3 -11.62 -2.04 -14.56
CA SER A 3 -10.91 -0.83 -14.16
C SER A 3 -11.27 -0.55 -12.70
N LYS A 4 -10.47 -1.06 -11.77
CA LYS A 4 -10.55 -0.66 -10.37
C LYS A 4 -9.93 0.73 -10.25
N HIS A 5 -10.68 1.78 -10.61
CA HIS A 5 -10.32 3.12 -10.22
C HIS A 5 -10.49 3.24 -8.70
N TYR A 6 -9.41 3.48 -7.98
CA TYR A 6 -9.50 3.88 -6.59
C TYR A 6 -10.22 5.23 -6.52
N ASN A 7 -11.17 5.33 -5.58
CA ASN A 7 -11.77 6.62 -5.28
C ASN A 7 -10.68 7.52 -4.67
N ILE A 8 -10.52 8.74 -5.22
CA ILE A 8 -9.56 9.75 -4.75
C ILE A 8 -9.77 10.04 -3.26
N ASP A 9 -11.02 10.19 -2.82
CA ASP A 9 -11.36 10.45 -1.42
C ASP A 9 -10.84 9.32 -0.50
N TYR A 10 -10.97 8.07 -0.91
CA TYR A 10 -10.43 6.92 -0.18
C TYR A 10 -8.90 6.99 -0.01
N LEU A 11 -8.18 7.41 -1.05
CA LEU A 11 -6.72 7.55 -0.97
C LEU A 11 -6.30 8.68 -0.02
N GLU A 12 -7.05 9.78 0.00
CA GLU A 12 -6.80 10.91 0.90
C GLU A 12 -7.10 10.56 2.36
N GLU A 13 -8.21 9.87 2.64
CA GLU A 13 -8.61 9.45 3.98
C GLU A 13 -7.67 8.41 4.57
N THR A 14 -7.35 7.35 3.81
CA THR A 14 -6.35 6.35 4.23
C THR A 14 -4.96 6.96 4.37
N GLY A 15 -4.61 7.96 3.58
CA GLY A 15 -3.38 8.71 3.70
C GLY A 15 -3.25 9.45 5.03
N ARG A 16 -4.35 10.02 5.54
CA ARG A 16 -4.38 10.67 6.86
C ARG A 16 -4.26 9.65 8.00
N PHE A 17 -4.97 8.54 7.90
CA PHE A 17 -4.91 7.45 8.87
C PHE A 17 -3.49 6.86 8.98
N LEU A 18 -2.80 6.73 7.86
CA LEU A 18 -1.44 6.18 7.79
C LEU A 18 -0.33 7.23 7.93
N LYS A 19 -0.65 8.49 8.27
CA LYS A 19 0.30 9.61 8.23
C LYS A 19 1.63 9.32 8.94
N THR A 20 1.58 8.85 10.18
CA THR A 20 2.79 8.55 10.97
C THR A 20 3.63 7.43 10.34
N LEU A 21 2.97 6.40 9.80
CA LEU A 21 3.65 5.32 9.08
C LEU A 21 4.30 5.84 7.79
N LYS A 22 3.61 6.69 7.05
CA LYS A 22 4.15 7.30 5.84
C LYS A 22 5.40 8.12 6.12
N GLU A 23 5.34 9.00 7.13
CA GLU A 23 6.48 9.79 7.58
C GLU A 23 7.65 8.88 8.00
N TYR A 24 7.37 7.79 8.72
CA TYR A 24 8.40 6.81 9.08
C TYR A 24 9.01 6.12 7.86
N SER A 25 8.21 5.82 6.84
CA SER A 25 8.68 5.17 5.60
C SER A 25 9.63 6.03 4.77
N TYR A 26 9.74 7.34 5.06
CA TYR A 26 10.68 8.24 4.38
C TYR A 26 12.08 8.22 4.99
N ASN A 27 12.26 7.67 6.21
CA ASN A 27 13.54 7.64 6.91
C ASN A 27 14.72 7.10 6.09
N PRO A 28 14.57 6.00 5.28
CA PRO A 28 15.67 5.50 4.45
C PRO A 28 16.21 6.53 3.45
N PHE A 29 15.43 7.54 3.08
CA PHE A 29 15.76 8.52 2.05
C PHE A 29 16.36 9.82 2.58
N THR A 30 16.32 10.07 3.89
CA THR A 30 16.70 11.36 4.50
C THR A 30 18.15 11.77 4.29
N ASN A 31 19.03 10.81 3.98
CA ASN A 31 20.45 11.09 3.69
C ASN A 31 20.72 11.34 2.19
N ILE A 32 19.69 11.31 1.33
CA ILE A 32 19.83 11.61 -0.09
C ILE A 32 19.86 13.13 -0.26
N SER A 33 20.98 13.66 -0.74
CA SER A 33 21.19 15.10 -0.92
C SER A 33 21.10 15.59 -2.35
N GLU A 34 21.09 14.66 -3.33
CA GLU A 34 20.99 14.94 -4.76
C GLU A 34 20.54 13.71 -5.56
N GLY A 35 20.08 13.93 -6.78
CA GLY A 35 19.63 12.87 -7.69
C GLY A 35 18.12 12.69 -7.71
N THR A 36 17.66 11.54 -8.19
CA THR A 36 16.24 11.24 -8.37
C THR A 36 15.76 10.17 -7.41
N VAL A 37 14.65 10.41 -6.72
CA VAL A 37 13.91 9.44 -5.92
C VAL A 37 12.59 9.13 -6.62
N ILE A 38 12.24 7.86 -6.75
CA ILE A 38 10.98 7.41 -7.35
C ILE A 38 10.00 7.00 -6.24
N ASP A 39 8.74 7.43 -6.37
CA ASP A 39 7.57 6.83 -5.71
C ASP A 39 6.78 6.06 -6.77
N LEU A 40 6.88 4.73 -6.74
CA LEU A 40 6.30 3.82 -7.75
C LEU A 40 4.90 3.37 -7.31
N GLY A 41 3.90 3.56 -8.17
CA GLY A 41 2.49 3.43 -7.82
C GLY A 41 2.00 4.64 -7.01
N CYS A 42 2.41 5.85 -7.41
CA CYS A 42 2.26 7.06 -6.61
C CYS A 42 0.81 7.57 -6.46
N GLY A 43 -0.14 7.05 -7.24
CA GLY A 43 -1.53 7.52 -7.27
C GLY A 43 -1.61 9.03 -7.51
N THR A 44 -2.26 9.76 -6.61
CA THR A 44 -2.42 11.22 -6.69
C THR A 44 -1.19 12.01 -6.23
N GLY A 45 -0.08 11.35 -5.86
CA GLY A 45 1.21 11.98 -5.59
C GLY A 45 1.37 12.63 -4.22
N MET A 46 0.58 12.27 -3.22
CA MET A 46 0.72 12.81 -1.86
C MET A 46 2.13 12.55 -1.30
N ASP A 47 2.63 11.33 -1.42
CA ASP A 47 3.96 10.95 -0.94
C ASP A 47 5.07 11.58 -1.79
N VAL A 48 4.85 11.75 -3.10
CA VAL A 48 5.76 12.50 -4.00
C VAL A 48 5.97 13.92 -3.50
N SER A 49 4.88 14.63 -3.18
CA SER A 49 4.91 15.98 -2.61
C SER A 49 5.62 16.02 -1.25
N ASN A 50 5.30 15.09 -0.36
CA ASN A 50 5.89 15.04 0.98
C ASN A 50 7.40 14.77 0.93
N LEU A 51 7.84 13.84 0.08
CA LEU A 51 9.26 13.57 -0.17
C LEU A 51 9.95 14.80 -0.77
N GLY A 52 9.31 15.50 -1.71
CA GLY A 52 9.85 16.72 -2.30
C GLY A 52 10.13 17.81 -1.27
N LYS A 53 9.19 18.01 -0.33
CA LYS A 53 9.37 18.95 0.79
C LYS A 53 10.45 18.48 1.78
N LEU A 54 10.53 17.18 2.03
CA LEU A 54 11.47 16.62 2.98
C LEU A 54 12.91 16.68 2.48
N LEU A 55 13.14 16.33 1.20
CA LEU A 55 14.49 16.15 0.64
C LEU A 55 15.04 17.45 0.00
N GLY A 56 14.16 18.42 -0.27
CA GLY A 56 14.56 19.73 -0.78
C GLY A 56 14.89 19.74 -2.28
N ASP A 57 15.20 20.93 -2.79
CA ASP A 57 15.21 21.25 -4.23
C ASP A 57 16.32 20.54 -5.05
N LYS A 58 17.34 20.02 -4.40
CA LYS A 58 18.42 19.29 -5.08
C LYS A 58 18.07 17.84 -5.42
N VAL A 59 16.97 17.34 -4.86
CA VAL A 59 16.46 15.99 -5.11
C VAL A 59 15.19 16.09 -5.93
N THR A 60 15.20 15.47 -7.10
CA THR A 60 14.00 15.35 -7.94
C THR A 60 13.17 14.16 -7.47
N ILE A 61 11.91 14.36 -7.17
CA ILE A 61 10.98 13.28 -6.85
C ILE A 61 10.11 12.99 -8.06
N VAL A 62 10.09 11.73 -8.48
CA VAL A 62 9.30 11.30 -9.63
C VAL A 62 8.24 10.30 -9.18
N GLY A 63 6.98 10.71 -9.25
CA GLY A 63 5.84 9.82 -9.10
C GLY A 63 5.59 9.06 -10.39
N ILE A 64 5.53 7.73 -10.31
CA ILE A 64 5.19 6.87 -11.45
C ILE A 64 3.91 6.12 -11.14
N ASP A 65 2.95 6.17 -12.05
CA ASP A 65 1.71 5.37 -11.97
C ASP A 65 1.25 5.00 -13.41
N HIS A 66 0.45 3.95 -13.52
CA HIS A 66 -0.16 3.56 -14.79
C HIS A 66 -1.43 4.36 -15.11
N ASP A 67 -2.09 4.93 -14.08
CA ASP A 67 -3.35 5.68 -14.21
C ASP A 67 -3.10 7.17 -14.45
N GLU A 68 -3.27 7.59 -15.70
CA GLU A 68 -3.10 9.00 -16.11
C GLU A 68 -4.08 9.95 -15.40
N THR A 69 -5.26 9.47 -14.97
CA THR A 69 -6.22 10.29 -14.22
C THR A 69 -5.66 10.67 -12.85
N MET A 70 -5.03 9.72 -12.17
CA MET A 70 -4.36 9.94 -10.88
C MET A 70 -3.17 10.90 -11.04
N LEU A 71 -2.35 10.70 -12.08
CA LEU A 71 -1.20 11.57 -12.37
C LEU A 71 -1.63 13.01 -12.70
N ASN A 72 -2.72 13.21 -13.45
CA ASN A 72 -3.25 14.53 -13.76
C ASN A 72 -3.72 15.27 -12.51
N LYS A 73 -4.33 14.57 -11.56
CA LYS A 73 -4.66 15.12 -10.23
C LYS A 73 -3.38 15.54 -9.50
N GLY A 74 -2.34 14.70 -9.51
CA GLY A 74 -1.05 15.00 -8.90
C GLY A 74 -0.39 16.24 -9.52
N ARG A 75 -0.30 16.32 -10.84
CA ARG A 75 0.25 17.48 -11.56
C ARG A 75 -0.47 18.77 -11.21
N SER A 76 -1.81 18.73 -11.12
CA SER A 76 -2.62 19.89 -10.75
C SER A 76 -2.44 20.29 -9.30
N SER A 77 -2.36 19.31 -8.39
CA SER A 77 -2.29 19.56 -6.94
C SER A 77 -0.91 20.05 -6.48
N TYR A 78 0.16 19.72 -7.20
CA TYR A 78 1.55 20.00 -6.80
C TYR A 78 2.34 20.76 -7.87
N SER A 79 1.66 21.54 -8.70
CA SER A 79 2.23 22.33 -9.80
C SER A 79 3.22 23.42 -9.35
N ASP A 80 3.18 23.81 -8.09
CA ASP A 80 4.07 24.79 -7.45
C ASP A 80 5.39 24.20 -6.94
N GLN A 81 5.54 22.86 -6.94
CA GLN A 81 6.74 22.17 -6.48
C GLN A 81 7.67 21.85 -7.67
N ALA A 82 8.69 22.66 -7.87
CA ALA A 82 9.60 22.55 -9.02
C ALA A 82 10.42 21.25 -9.05
N ASN A 83 10.62 20.60 -7.91
CA ASN A 83 11.37 19.35 -7.77
C ASN A 83 10.50 18.09 -7.84
N VAL A 84 9.19 18.22 -8.18
CA VAL A 84 8.24 17.12 -8.28
C VAL A 84 7.81 16.90 -9.73
N GLN A 85 7.82 15.65 -10.18
CA GLN A 85 7.43 15.26 -11.54
C GLN A 85 6.53 14.02 -11.51
N PHE A 86 5.70 13.85 -12.55
CA PHE A 86 4.80 12.71 -12.70
C PHE A 86 4.94 12.08 -14.08
N LEU A 87 5.22 10.78 -14.13
CA LEU A 87 5.39 9.99 -15.35
C LEU A 87 4.41 8.83 -15.40
N GLN A 88 3.79 8.62 -16.55
CA GLN A 88 2.96 7.44 -16.77
C GLN A 88 3.84 6.27 -17.21
N SER A 89 3.79 5.18 -16.45
CA SER A 89 4.42 3.90 -16.83
C SER A 89 3.86 2.74 -16.03
N GLU A 90 4.00 1.53 -16.57
CA GLU A 90 3.79 0.29 -15.82
C GLU A 90 4.95 0.07 -14.83
N ALA A 91 4.63 -0.52 -13.67
CA ALA A 91 5.63 -0.80 -12.64
C ALA A 91 6.71 -1.81 -13.07
N SER A 92 6.38 -2.66 -14.04
CA SER A 92 7.31 -3.63 -14.65
C SER A 92 8.23 -3.04 -15.73
N THR A 93 8.11 -1.73 -16.05
CA THR A 93 8.91 -1.06 -17.09
C THR A 93 9.19 0.37 -16.64
N ILE A 94 10.12 0.53 -15.72
CA ILE A 94 10.48 1.84 -15.16
C ILE A 94 11.32 2.62 -16.18
N PRO A 95 10.90 3.84 -16.65
CA PRO A 95 11.51 4.55 -17.76
C PRO A 95 12.80 5.29 -17.36
N PHE A 96 13.70 4.59 -16.72
CA PHE A 96 15.01 5.10 -16.31
C PHE A 96 16.11 4.09 -16.64
N GLU A 97 17.32 4.59 -16.90
CA GLU A 97 18.50 3.78 -17.17
C GLU A 97 18.93 2.99 -15.92
N THR A 98 19.71 1.93 -16.15
CA THR A 98 20.26 1.10 -15.08
C THR A 98 21.15 1.92 -14.16
N GLU A 99 20.94 1.75 -12.83
CA GLU A 99 21.76 2.39 -11.78
C GLU A 99 21.78 3.94 -11.84
N THR A 100 20.63 4.56 -12.14
CA THR A 100 20.51 6.03 -12.18
C THR A 100 19.73 6.63 -11.02
N ILE A 101 18.93 5.81 -10.30
CA ILE A 101 17.99 6.28 -9.27
C ILE A 101 18.65 6.23 -7.89
N ALA A 102 18.50 7.34 -7.12
CA ALA A 102 19.09 7.52 -5.79
C ALA A 102 18.21 6.98 -4.65
N GLY A 103 16.96 6.60 -4.91
CA GLY A 103 16.07 5.99 -3.93
C GLY A 103 14.78 5.57 -4.58
N LEU A 104 14.15 4.50 -4.09
CA LEU A 104 12.90 4.01 -4.62
C LEU A 104 11.95 3.60 -3.48
N ARG A 105 10.74 4.11 -3.55
CA ARG A 105 9.65 3.80 -2.62
C ARG A 105 8.48 3.22 -3.40
N ALA A 106 7.73 2.32 -2.80
CA ALA A 106 6.44 1.86 -3.29
C ALA A 106 5.50 1.61 -2.10
N GLU A 107 4.25 2.08 -2.17
CA GLU A 107 3.27 1.85 -1.13
C GLU A 107 2.00 1.23 -1.72
N ARG A 108 1.59 0.09 -1.14
CA ARG A 108 0.38 -0.65 -1.51
C ARG A 108 0.28 -0.94 -3.01
N LEU A 109 1.43 -1.17 -3.64
CA LEU A 109 1.55 -1.48 -5.06
C LEU A 109 1.59 -2.98 -5.31
N ILE A 110 2.44 -3.72 -4.57
CA ILE A 110 2.75 -5.13 -4.86
C ILE A 110 1.51 -6.02 -4.75
N GLN A 111 0.60 -5.67 -3.86
CA GLN A 111 -0.70 -6.36 -3.72
C GLN A 111 -1.58 -6.32 -4.98
N HIS A 112 -1.34 -5.38 -5.90
CA HIS A 112 -2.10 -5.24 -7.14
C HIS A 112 -1.44 -5.91 -8.35
N LEU A 113 -0.17 -6.29 -8.23
CA LEU A 113 0.60 -6.87 -9.32
C LEU A 113 0.31 -8.38 -9.46
N LYS A 114 0.19 -8.82 -10.70
CA LYS A 114 0.09 -10.25 -11.03
C LYS A 114 1.46 -10.92 -11.06
N GLU A 115 2.48 -10.19 -11.49
CA GLU A 115 3.85 -10.63 -11.65
C GLU A 115 4.79 -9.69 -10.88
N PRO A 116 4.78 -9.72 -9.53
CA PRO A 116 5.56 -8.81 -8.71
C PRO A 116 7.08 -8.98 -8.88
N GLU A 117 7.52 -10.18 -9.26
CA GLU A 117 8.94 -10.50 -9.48
C GLU A 117 9.56 -9.61 -10.58
N ASN A 118 8.84 -9.37 -11.66
CA ASN A 118 9.30 -8.50 -12.76
C ASN A 118 9.50 -7.05 -12.26
N THR A 119 8.57 -6.57 -11.44
CA THR A 119 8.67 -5.23 -10.84
C THR A 119 9.86 -5.14 -9.87
N MET A 120 10.12 -6.18 -9.06
CA MET A 120 11.29 -6.21 -8.18
C MET A 120 12.61 -6.16 -8.96
N LEU A 121 12.68 -6.86 -10.08
CA LEU A 121 13.86 -6.81 -10.96
C LEU A 121 14.06 -5.41 -11.56
N GLU A 122 12.99 -4.74 -11.99
CA GLU A 122 13.04 -3.37 -12.51
C GLU A 122 13.44 -2.36 -11.42
N MET A 123 12.86 -2.45 -10.22
CA MET A 123 13.27 -1.63 -9.08
C MET A 123 14.78 -1.78 -8.83
N ARG A 124 15.26 -3.03 -8.81
CA ARG A 124 16.69 -3.29 -8.64
C ARG A 124 17.53 -2.78 -9.80
N ARG A 125 17.05 -2.92 -11.03
CA ARG A 125 17.79 -2.45 -12.22
C ARG A 125 18.07 -0.96 -12.15
N VAL A 126 17.04 -0.14 -11.90
CA VAL A 126 17.16 1.32 -11.94
C VAL A 126 17.87 1.90 -10.71
N LEU A 127 17.78 1.25 -9.55
CA LEU A 127 18.36 1.74 -8.30
C LEU A 127 19.90 1.67 -8.35
N LYS A 128 20.57 2.73 -7.94
CA LYS A 128 22.03 2.76 -7.78
C LYS A 128 22.49 1.82 -6.66
N ARG A 129 23.69 1.30 -6.75
CA ARG A 129 24.32 0.53 -5.66
C ARG A 129 24.51 1.42 -4.43
N GLY A 130 24.28 0.85 -3.25
CA GLY A 130 24.36 1.58 -1.98
C GLY A 130 23.17 2.49 -1.70
N HIS A 131 22.08 2.42 -2.50
CA HIS A 131 20.92 3.30 -2.35
C HIS A 131 19.68 2.54 -1.86
N PRO A 132 18.77 3.24 -1.15
CA PRO A 132 17.67 2.61 -0.43
C PRO A 132 16.47 2.27 -1.31
N LEU A 133 15.86 1.12 -1.00
CA LEU A 133 14.50 0.72 -1.37
C LEU A 133 13.64 0.61 -0.11
N ALA A 134 12.42 1.12 -0.15
CA ALA A 134 11.39 0.88 0.86
C ALA A 134 10.06 0.50 0.21
N ILE A 135 9.46 -0.61 0.65
CA ILE A 135 8.17 -1.09 0.18
C ILE A 135 7.23 -1.21 1.37
N ILE A 136 6.06 -0.62 1.25
CA ILE A 136 5.03 -0.59 2.27
C ILE A 136 3.81 -1.37 1.75
N GLU A 137 3.34 -2.37 2.50
CA GLU A 137 2.18 -3.17 2.12
C GLU A 137 1.25 -3.45 3.29
N THR A 138 -0.06 -3.53 2.99
CA THR A 138 -1.06 -4.01 3.94
C THR A 138 -1.01 -5.54 4.03
N ASP A 139 -0.84 -6.08 5.24
CA ASP A 139 -0.95 -7.53 5.47
C ASP A 139 -2.42 -7.92 5.66
N TRP A 140 -3.14 -8.14 4.56
CA TRP A 140 -4.56 -8.51 4.57
C TRP A 140 -4.83 -9.82 5.31
N ALA A 141 -3.85 -10.72 5.37
CA ALA A 141 -3.97 -11.96 6.14
C ALA A 141 -3.84 -11.76 7.66
N SER A 142 -3.51 -10.55 8.10
CA SER A 142 -3.45 -10.16 9.52
C SER A 142 -4.72 -9.44 10.01
N LEU A 143 -5.68 -9.17 9.11
CA LEU A 143 -6.96 -8.59 9.51
C LEU A 143 -7.63 -9.48 10.55
N THR A 144 -8.02 -8.93 11.68
CA THR A 144 -8.71 -9.67 12.72
C THR A 144 -9.76 -8.82 13.41
N PHE A 145 -10.82 -9.48 13.83
CA PHE A 145 -11.92 -8.90 14.60
C PHE A 145 -11.94 -9.52 16.00
N TYR A 146 -12.04 -8.70 17.02
CA TYR A 146 -12.02 -9.17 18.41
C TYR A 146 -13.41 -9.62 18.82
N ASN A 147 -13.88 -10.72 18.24
CA ASN A 147 -15.15 -11.39 18.53
C ASN A 147 -14.98 -12.93 18.53
N GLU A 148 -16.06 -13.66 18.80
CA GLU A 148 -16.04 -15.12 18.91
C GLU A 148 -16.22 -15.87 17.56
N TYR A 149 -16.48 -15.14 16.46
CA TYR A 149 -16.84 -15.74 15.17
C TYR A 149 -15.62 -16.05 14.28
N LEU A 150 -14.57 -16.60 14.86
CA LEU A 150 -13.32 -16.96 14.17
C LEU A 150 -13.50 -17.80 12.88
N PRO A 151 -14.44 -18.77 12.79
CA PRO A 151 -14.63 -19.51 11.54
C PRO A 151 -15.12 -18.64 10.39
N ILE A 152 -15.98 -17.64 10.66
CA ILE A 152 -16.49 -16.71 9.65
C ILE A 152 -15.38 -15.74 9.26
N GLU A 153 -14.67 -15.19 10.25
CA GLU A 153 -13.50 -14.31 10.01
C GLU A 153 -12.50 -14.95 9.05
N LYS A 154 -12.12 -16.21 9.27
CA LYS A 154 -11.19 -16.93 8.40
C LYS A 154 -11.68 -17.03 6.95
N LYS A 155 -12.98 -17.23 6.73
CA LYS A 155 -13.56 -17.26 5.39
C LYS A 155 -13.50 -15.89 4.72
N ILE A 156 -13.77 -14.80 5.45
CA ILE A 156 -13.66 -13.43 4.97
C ILE A 156 -12.21 -13.11 4.60
N ILE A 157 -11.25 -13.50 5.45
CA ILE A 157 -9.82 -13.32 5.16
C ILE A 157 -9.41 -14.11 3.91
N SER A 158 -9.85 -15.36 3.77
CA SER A 158 -9.59 -16.16 2.57
C SER A 158 -10.18 -15.48 1.32
N PHE A 159 -11.38 -14.92 1.40
CA PHE A 159 -11.93 -14.13 0.30
C PHE A 159 -11.00 -12.96 -0.09
N LEU A 160 -10.49 -12.21 0.89
CA LEU A 160 -9.59 -11.09 0.62
C LEU A 160 -8.28 -11.53 -0.01
N THR A 161 -7.64 -12.57 0.54
CA THR A 161 -6.30 -13.02 0.14
C THR A 161 -6.28 -13.84 -1.14
N ASP A 162 -7.34 -14.62 -1.39
CA ASP A 162 -7.34 -15.61 -2.48
C ASP A 162 -8.13 -15.14 -3.69
N LYS A 163 -9.06 -14.19 -3.52
CA LYS A 163 -9.99 -13.77 -4.57
C LYS A 163 -10.01 -12.26 -4.84
N LYS A 164 -10.20 -11.44 -3.80
CA LYS A 164 -10.45 -10.00 -3.98
C LYS A 164 -9.20 -9.24 -4.38
N ILE A 165 -8.06 -9.56 -3.76
CA ILE A 165 -6.79 -8.86 -3.96
C ILE A 165 -5.89 -9.72 -4.83
N ASN A 166 -5.36 -9.17 -5.93
CA ASN A 166 -4.59 -9.93 -6.93
C ASN A 166 -3.41 -10.71 -6.32
N ASN A 167 -2.71 -10.08 -5.36
CA ASN A 167 -1.63 -10.70 -4.59
C ASN A 167 -1.91 -10.45 -3.10
N GLY A 168 -2.96 -11.08 -2.58
CA GLY A 168 -3.50 -10.80 -1.25
C GLY A 168 -2.58 -11.15 -0.08
N ILE A 169 -1.53 -11.93 -0.33
CA ILE A 169 -0.47 -12.24 0.64
C ILE A 169 0.86 -11.55 0.31
N ALA A 170 0.83 -10.46 -0.48
CA ALA A 170 2.02 -9.72 -0.91
C ALA A 170 2.92 -9.36 0.27
N ALA A 171 2.36 -8.78 1.33
CA ALA A 171 3.11 -8.38 2.53
C ALA A 171 3.94 -9.53 3.13
N LYS A 172 3.40 -10.75 3.16
CA LYS A 172 4.10 -11.94 3.68
C LYS A 172 5.20 -12.45 2.75
N LYS A 173 5.15 -12.09 1.46
CA LYS A 173 6.10 -12.53 0.44
C LYS A 173 7.17 -11.49 0.12
N LEU A 174 7.07 -10.24 0.62
CA LEU A 174 7.97 -9.15 0.24
C LEU A 174 9.44 -9.49 0.43
N THR A 175 9.82 -10.08 1.56
CA THR A 175 11.22 -10.46 1.83
C THR A 175 11.73 -11.49 0.83
N ALA A 176 10.90 -12.46 0.45
CA ALA A 176 11.24 -13.47 -0.55
C ALA A 176 11.35 -12.86 -1.95
N TYR A 177 10.44 -11.97 -2.34
CA TYR A 177 10.52 -11.25 -3.62
C TYR A 177 11.79 -10.42 -3.72
N MET A 178 12.14 -9.69 -2.65
CA MET A 178 13.35 -8.86 -2.62
C MET A 178 14.62 -9.71 -2.65
N ASP A 179 14.70 -10.80 -1.89
CA ASP A 179 15.86 -11.71 -1.91
C ASP A 179 16.05 -12.36 -3.29
N SER A 180 14.94 -12.83 -3.91
CA SER A 180 14.95 -13.41 -5.26
C SER A 180 15.41 -12.40 -6.32
N ALA A 181 15.08 -11.12 -6.16
CA ALA A 181 15.59 -10.05 -7.02
C ALA A 181 17.05 -9.69 -6.73
N GLY A 182 17.66 -10.23 -5.67
CA GLY A 182 19.05 -10.03 -5.30
C GLY A 182 19.32 -8.85 -4.36
N PHE A 183 18.31 -8.30 -3.69
CA PHE A 183 18.49 -7.36 -2.58
C PHE A 183 19.08 -8.09 -1.37
N LYS A 184 19.86 -7.37 -0.54
CA LYS A 184 20.50 -7.91 0.66
C LYS A 184 20.18 -7.05 1.88
N ASP A 185 20.50 -7.55 3.08
CA ASP A 185 20.25 -6.84 4.35
C ASP A 185 18.80 -6.36 4.48
N ILE A 186 17.87 -7.23 4.09
CA ILE A 186 16.44 -6.94 4.06
C ILE A 186 15.95 -6.80 5.50
N LYS A 187 15.40 -5.64 5.83
CA LYS A 187 14.76 -5.33 7.11
C LYS A 187 13.27 -5.35 6.96
N ILE A 188 12.56 -5.88 7.96
CA ILE A 188 11.10 -5.84 8.03
C ILE A 188 10.67 -5.22 9.36
N GLU A 189 9.69 -4.33 9.29
CA GLU A 189 9.04 -3.70 10.42
C GLU A 189 7.53 -3.83 10.29
N ILE A 190 6.86 -4.15 11.38
CA ILE A 190 5.42 -4.42 11.40
C ILE A 190 4.74 -3.39 12.29
N PHE A 191 3.74 -2.72 11.74
CA PHE A 191 2.97 -1.69 12.40
C PHE A 191 1.51 -2.14 12.54
N PRO A 192 1.03 -2.44 13.75
CA PRO A 192 -0.36 -2.76 13.98
C PRO A 192 -1.22 -1.50 13.97
N PHE A 193 -2.32 -1.54 13.23
CA PHE A 193 -3.36 -0.52 13.27
C PHE A 193 -4.58 -1.08 13.97
N ILE A 194 -5.05 -0.37 15.01
CA ILE A 194 -6.22 -0.74 15.80
C ILE A 194 -7.32 0.25 15.48
N ILE A 195 -8.48 -0.26 15.07
CA ILE A 195 -9.67 0.49 14.73
C ILE A 195 -10.74 0.20 15.78
N ARG A 196 -11.33 1.25 16.32
CA ARG A 196 -12.19 1.16 17.50
C ARG A 196 -13.67 1.48 17.23
N THR A 197 -14.02 1.83 16.00
CA THR A 197 -15.41 2.07 15.59
C THR A 197 -15.68 1.39 14.25
N LEU A 198 -16.92 0.93 14.06
CA LEU A 198 -17.35 0.35 12.78
C LEU A 198 -17.34 1.40 11.66
N LYS A 199 -17.59 2.67 12.01
CA LYS A 199 -17.47 3.80 11.07
C LYS A 199 -16.07 3.88 10.49
N GLU A 200 -15.03 3.91 11.33
CA GLU A 200 -13.63 3.94 10.87
C GLU A 200 -13.25 2.68 10.08
N ALA A 201 -13.75 1.50 10.50
CA ALA A 201 -13.52 0.26 9.77
C ALA A 201 -14.12 0.30 8.36
N ASN A 202 -15.27 0.91 8.19
CA ASN A 202 -15.88 1.12 6.87
C ASN A 202 -15.17 2.20 6.05
N GLU A 203 -14.72 3.27 6.71
CA GLU A 203 -14.00 4.38 6.06
C GLU A 203 -12.63 3.92 5.51
N TYR A 204 -11.85 3.20 6.31
CA TYR A 204 -10.47 2.83 5.96
C TYR A 204 -10.32 1.46 5.29
N LEU A 205 -11.21 0.51 5.57
CA LEU A 205 -11.10 -0.87 5.08
C LEU A 205 -12.32 -1.34 4.29
N TRP A 206 -13.43 -0.57 4.26
CA TRP A 206 -14.70 -0.95 3.61
C TRP A 206 -15.23 -2.32 4.09
N ILE A 207 -15.17 -2.56 5.40
CA ILE A 207 -15.41 -3.87 6.01
C ILE A 207 -16.77 -4.47 5.63
N GLU A 208 -17.87 -3.72 5.78
CA GLU A 208 -19.20 -4.26 5.45
C GLU A 208 -19.31 -4.58 3.96
N ARG A 209 -18.79 -3.71 3.10
CA ARG A 209 -18.73 -3.99 1.67
C ARG A 209 -17.91 -5.24 1.35
N MET A 210 -16.78 -5.46 2.03
CA MET A 210 -15.97 -6.67 1.83
C MET A 210 -16.72 -7.93 2.27
N ILE A 211 -17.51 -7.85 3.35
CA ILE A 211 -18.35 -8.96 3.83
C ILE A 211 -19.48 -9.25 2.84
N ASP A 212 -20.13 -8.22 2.28
CA ASP A 212 -21.14 -8.36 1.23
C ASP A 212 -20.57 -9.03 -0.03
N GLU A 213 -19.39 -8.62 -0.44
CA GLU A 213 -18.71 -9.22 -1.57
C GLU A 213 -18.28 -10.69 -1.29
N ALA A 214 -17.85 -11.00 -0.06
CA ALA A 214 -17.52 -12.37 0.36
C ALA A 214 -18.75 -13.30 0.33
N GLU A 215 -19.92 -12.80 0.68
CA GLU A 215 -21.19 -13.52 0.56
C GLU A 215 -21.57 -13.71 -0.93
N THR A 216 -21.50 -12.67 -1.73
CA THR A 216 -21.79 -12.71 -3.17
C THR A 216 -20.89 -13.72 -3.91
N GLU A 217 -19.63 -13.83 -3.52
CA GLU A 217 -18.64 -14.76 -4.10
C GLU A 217 -18.69 -16.17 -3.44
N GLY A 218 -19.61 -16.40 -2.49
CA GLY A 218 -19.88 -17.72 -1.89
C GLY A 218 -18.86 -18.19 -0.85
N PHE A 219 -18.01 -17.31 -0.32
CA PHE A 219 -17.08 -17.63 0.78
C PHE A 219 -17.80 -17.77 2.12
N ILE A 220 -18.84 -16.97 2.33
CA ILE A 220 -19.78 -17.08 3.46
C ILE A 220 -21.22 -17.15 2.94
N ASN A 221 -22.13 -17.72 3.70
CA ASN A 221 -23.55 -17.71 3.37
C ASN A 221 -24.26 -16.51 4.05
N GLN A 222 -25.53 -16.30 3.68
CA GLN A 222 -26.34 -15.19 4.20
C GLN A 222 -26.45 -15.22 5.75
N GLN A 223 -26.63 -16.39 6.33
CA GLN A 223 -26.74 -16.53 7.80
C GLN A 223 -25.42 -16.14 8.50
N GLU A 224 -24.28 -16.59 7.97
CA GLU A 224 -22.95 -16.23 8.48
C GLU A 224 -22.69 -14.72 8.38
N LYS A 225 -23.08 -14.11 7.26
CA LYS A 225 -23.00 -12.65 7.06
C LYS A 225 -23.83 -11.91 8.09
N GLU A 226 -25.12 -12.26 8.25
CA GLU A 226 -26.02 -11.59 9.20
C GLU A 226 -25.50 -11.70 10.64
N ILE A 227 -25.05 -12.88 11.05
CA ILE A 227 -24.45 -13.10 12.38
C ILE A 227 -23.23 -12.21 12.58
N PHE A 228 -22.31 -12.17 11.61
CA PHE A 228 -21.07 -11.43 11.74
C PHE A 228 -21.28 -9.92 11.75
N ILE A 229 -22.13 -9.40 10.84
CA ILE A 229 -22.47 -7.98 10.79
C ILE A 229 -23.20 -7.55 12.07
N ASN A 230 -24.19 -8.31 12.54
CA ASN A 230 -24.91 -7.98 13.77
C ASN A 230 -23.98 -7.95 14.98
N ALA A 231 -23.03 -8.88 15.08
CA ALA A 231 -22.04 -8.87 16.16
C ALA A 231 -21.15 -7.62 16.13
N MET A 232 -20.74 -7.15 14.94
CA MET A 232 -19.97 -5.92 14.81
C MET A 232 -20.77 -4.68 15.22
N HIS A 233 -22.03 -4.57 14.78
CA HIS A 233 -22.94 -3.46 15.16
C HIS A 233 -23.25 -3.47 16.66
N GLU A 234 -23.45 -4.64 17.25
CA GLU A 234 -23.64 -4.77 18.70
C GLU A 234 -22.41 -4.29 19.45
N ALA A 235 -21.22 -4.72 19.03
CA ALA A 235 -19.95 -4.32 19.62
C ALA A 235 -19.73 -2.81 19.52
N ASP A 236 -20.04 -2.20 18.37
CA ASP A 236 -19.92 -0.76 18.14
C ASP A 236 -20.89 0.02 19.03
N THR A 237 -22.17 -0.38 19.08
CA THR A 237 -23.20 0.24 19.92
C THR A 237 -22.84 0.19 21.41
N LYS A 238 -22.21 -0.90 21.85
CA LYS A 238 -21.76 -1.10 23.24
C LYS A 238 -20.34 -0.59 23.52
N ASN A 239 -19.69 0.07 22.56
CA ASN A 239 -18.35 0.66 22.64
C ASN A 239 -17.22 -0.34 22.93
N TYR A 240 -17.36 -1.60 22.51
CA TYR A 240 -16.28 -2.60 22.58
C TYR A 240 -15.82 -3.14 21.22
N PHE A 241 -16.28 -2.53 20.11
CA PHE A 241 -15.79 -2.89 18.78
C PHE A 241 -14.27 -2.71 18.68
N VAL A 242 -13.61 -3.73 18.16
CA VAL A 242 -12.18 -3.70 17.81
C VAL A 242 -11.96 -4.54 16.56
N CYS A 243 -11.29 -3.97 15.58
CA CYS A 243 -10.58 -4.74 14.57
C CYS A 243 -9.16 -4.22 14.44
N SER A 244 -8.27 -5.04 13.94
CA SER A 244 -6.89 -4.63 13.67
C SER A 244 -6.35 -5.24 12.39
N ILE A 245 -5.38 -4.54 11.80
CA ILE A 245 -4.66 -4.98 10.60
C ILE A 245 -3.22 -4.49 10.69
N ASN A 246 -2.27 -5.28 10.20
CA ASN A 246 -0.88 -4.86 10.13
C ASN A 246 -0.56 -4.21 8.77
N VAL A 247 0.30 -3.20 8.82
CA VAL A 247 1.03 -2.71 7.65
C VAL A 247 2.51 -3.00 7.86
N VAL A 248 3.16 -3.53 6.86
CA VAL A 248 4.59 -3.86 6.90
C VAL A 248 5.39 -2.86 6.08
N ILE A 249 6.57 -2.49 6.59
CA ILE A 249 7.60 -1.78 5.82
C ILE A 249 8.76 -2.75 5.64
N VAL A 250 9.13 -3.01 4.40
CA VAL A 250 10.33 -3.79 4.08
C VAL A 250 11.30 -2.89 3.37
N SER A 251 12.53 -2.81 3.89
CA SER A 251 13.56 -1.94 3.34
C SER A 251 14.87 -2.70 3.11
N SER A 252 15.66 -2.20 2.17
CA SER A 252 16.98 -2.74 1.83
C SER A 252 17.83 -1.65 1.22
N ILE A 253 19.13 -1.93 1.16
CA ILE A 253 20.11 -1.17 0.34
C ILE A 253 20.53 -2.08 -0.82
N LYS A 254 20.54 -1.54 -2.07
CA LYS A 254 21.00 -2.31 -3.24
C LYS A 254 22.51 -2.57 -3.21
#